data_c208856ab32d37f828e7d6de50ffb7a2
#
_entry.id   c208856ab32d37f828e7d6de50ffb7a2
#
_cell.length_a   1.000
_cell.length_b   1.000
_cell.length_c   1.000
_cell.angle_alpha   90.00
_cell.angle_beta   90.00
_cell.angle_gamma   90.00
#
_symmetry.space_group_name_H-M   'P 1'
#
loop_
_entity.id
_entity.type
_entity.pdbx_description
1 polymer ?
#
loop_
_entity_poly.entity_id
_entity_poly.type
_entity_poly.pdbx_seq_one_letter_code
_entity_poly.pdbx_strand_id
1 'polypeptide(L)'
;MIKRLIIAIILLVLVGGSLVGYNLLRQRLIGAFFASMPEQVMPVTTITVAPSDWRPELAAIGTVKAAQGVDLTVEGAGIVRSVEFSANEKVEAGATLLTLDDETQRADVEAARTQAALAQTNLDRARQLSARGVTADANLDTTASNARAAEAQVARAEAVLKTRTLVAPFSGTIGLPQVDPGSYIAPGTVVATLQDLDRMRVDFSLPEQDLENLHIGQAIRVMVDVSDDSRTFAGEITGIDPKVDAASRMLKLRGELENAGGALTPGQFVRVAVALPQEAGVLALPQTAVMSSLYGDFVYVVRERAPRPPAPPRDPAEMDLLDRIAARMMEGSAPPPPADDVPPAPVLEVVQVFVQVGRRSGGLVEVVGDTIKPGDQIVSSGQNRLANGQQVNVDNSVTPDGQGQTAPAGAVQGADGGQSDGASG
;
A
#
# COMPACT_ATOMS: atom_id res chain seq x y z
N MET A 1 38.91 84.96 25.33
CA MET A 1 38.76 83.71 24.55
C MET A 1 38.37 82.50 25.42
N ILE A 2 38.96 82.35 26.63
CA ILE A 2 38.72 81.22 27.52
C ILE A 2 37.25 81.09 27.96
N LYS A 3 36.53 82.19 28.27
CA LYS A 3 35.10 82.11 28.62
C LYS A 3 34.18 81.51 27.53
N ARG A 4 34.46 81.79 26.25
CA ARG A 4 33.70 81.25 25.11
C ARG A 4 33.99 79.76 24.91
N LEU A 5 35.21 79.28 25.19
CA LEU A 5 35.59 77.90 25.11
C LEU A 5 34.90 77.08 26.20
N ILE A 6 34.85 77.60 27.46
CA ILE A 6 34.16 76.94 28.58
C ILE A 6 32.65 76.77 28.32
N ILE A 7 32.01 77.83 27.76
CA ILE A 7 30.56 77.75 27.38
C ILE A 7 30.34 76.76 26.28
N ALA A 8 31.23 76.65 25.27
CA ALA A 8 31.09 75.62 24.22
C ALA A 8 31.26 74.22 24.75
N ILE A 9 32.16 73.95 25.69
CA ILE A 9 32.35 72.63 26.31
C ILE A 9 31.13 72.25 27.17
N ILE A 10 30.60 73.20 27.96
CA ILE A 10 29.38 72.95 28.74
C ILE A 10 28.22 72.64 27.85
N LEU A 11 28.04 73.31 26.76
CA LEU A 11 26.96 73.10 25.79
C LEU A 11 27.10 71.73 25.11
N LEU A 12 28.34 71.35 24.76
CA LEU A 12 28.64 70.04 24.14
C LEU A 12 28.38 68.87 25.15
N VAL A 13 28.75 69.06 26.43
CA VAL A 13 28.42 68.06 27.47
C VAL A 13 26.93 67.98 27.71
N LEU A 14 26.20 69.09 27.70
CA LEU A 14 24.74 69.13 27.87
C LEU A 14 24.02 68.50 26.69
N VAL A 15 24.43 68.73 25.47
CA VAL A 15 23.87 68.09 24.29
C VAL A 15 24.22 66.58 24.26
N GLY A 16 25.48 66.23 24.55
CA GLY A 16 25.90 64.82 24.63
C GLY A 16 25.17 64.05 25.70
N GLY A 17 25.04 64.64 26.90
CA GLY A 17 24.30 64.07 28.04
C GLY A 17 22.80 63.89 27.71
N SER A 18 22.19 64.88 27.05
CA SER A 18 20.79 64.77 26.59
C SER A 18 20.58 63.68 25.56
N LEU A 19 21.48 63.52 24.58
CA LEU A 19 21.43 62.43 23.59
C LEU A 19 21.59 61.03 24.24
N VAL A 20 22.52 60.87 25.12
CA VAL A 20 22.75 59.63 25.86
C VAL A 20 21.54 59.31 26.75
N GLY A 21 21.04 60.31 27.50
CA GLY A 21 19.84 60.16 28.35
C GLY A 21 18.58 59.78 27.53
N TYR A 22 18.39 60.41 26.36
CA TYR A 22 17.29 60.08 25.47
C TYR A 22 17.41 58.66 24.90
N ASN A 23 18.60 58.24 24.53
CA ASN A 23 18.82 56.89 24.00
C ASN A 23 18.58 55.81 25.05
N LEU A 24 19.07 56.04 26.30
CA LEU A 24 18.81 55.12 27.41
C LEU A 24 17.33 55.06 27.78
N LEU A 25 16.64 56.20 27.83
CA LEU A 25 15.21 56.24 28.08
C LEU A 25 14.41 55.52 27.00
N ARG A 26 14.76 55.77 25.73
CA ARG A 26 14.16 55.08 24.57
C ARG A 26 14.31 53.55 24.65
N GLN A 27 15.53 53.05 24.94
CA GLN A 27 15.77 51.62 25.07
C GLN A 27 14.95 50.99 26.21
N ARG A 28 14.82 51.66 27.34
CA ARG A 28 14.02 51.19 28.49
C ARG A 28 12.51 51.20 28.18
N LEU A 29 12.00 52.24 27.53
CA LEU A 29 10.59 52.32 27.12
C LEU A 29 10.24 51.23 26.11
N ILE A 30 11.13 50.99 25.13
CA ILE A 30 10.96 49.91 24.16
C ILE A 30 10.97 48.56 24.88
N GLY A 31 11.91 48.30 25.79
CA GLY A 31 11.97 47.07 26.57
C GLY A 31 10.74 46.84 27.43
N ALA A 32 10.24 47.89 28.10
CA ALA A 32 9.02 47.80 28.89
C ALA A 32 7.75 47.57 28.04
N PHE A 33 7.69 48.20 26.85
CA PHE A 33 6.59 47.97 25.91
C PHE A 33 6.55 46.53 25.38
N PHE A 34 7.67 45.96 25.00
CA PHE A 34 7.75 44.55 24.59
C PHE A 34 7.47 43.59 25.73
N ALA A 35 7.83 43.94 26.97
CA ALA A 35 7.56 43.12 28.15
C ALA A 35 6.06 43.14 28.55
N SER A 36 5.31 44.17 28.15
CA SER A 36 3.86 44.27 28.39
C SER A 36 3.00 43.72 27.27
N MET A 37 3.58 43.28 26.13
CA MET A 37 2.81 42.60 25.10
C MET A 37 2.30 41.26 25.61
N PRO A 38 1.01 40.95 25.48
CA PRO A 38 0.48 39.64 25.84
C PRO A 38 1.15 38.58 24.97
N GLU A 39 1.64 37.51 25.60
CA GLU A 39 2.18 36.35 24.87
C GLU A 39 1.09 35.83 23.93
N GLN A 40 1.39 35.74 22.64
CA GLN A 40 0.42 35.26 21.65
C GLN A 40 0.17 33.77 21.88
N VAL A 41 -1.04 33.43 22.31
CA VAL A 41 -1.48 32.06 22.47
C VAL A 41 -1.90 31.52 21.12
N MET A 42 -1.24 30.47 20.64
CA MET A 42 -1.54 29.85 19.36
C MET A 42 -2.52 28.68 19.53
N PRO A 43 -3.60 28.62 18.73
CA PRO A 43 -4.48 27.45 18.73
C PRO A 43 -3.78 26.28 18.08
N VAL A 44 -3.83 25.11 18.72
CA VAL A 44 -3.25 23.85 18.25
C VAL A 44 -4.22 22.70 18.46
N THR A 45 -4.19 21.73 17.55
CA THR A 45 -4.89 20.47 17.76
C THR A 45 -3.95 19.46 18.36
N THR A 46 -4.39 18.70 19.33
CA THR A 46 -3.57 17.70 20.01
C THR A 46 -4.17 16.30 19.91
N ILE A 47 -3.29 15.32 19.97
CA ILE A 47 -3.65 13.91 20.13
C ILE A 47 -3.01 13.37 21.39
N THR A 48 -3.68 12.47 22.08
CA THR A 48 -3.14 11.77 23.25
C THR A 48 -2.42 10.51 22.77
N VAL A 49 -1.18 10.35 23.14
CA VAL A 49 -0.39 9.15 22.84
C VAL A 49 -1.00 7.96 23.57
N ALA A 50 -1.38 6.96 22.85
CA ALA A 50 -1.84 5.69 23.38
C ALA A 50 -1.12 4.54 22.71
N PRO A 51 -0.80 3.46 23.44
CA PRO A 51 -0.36 2.23 22.81
C PRO A 51 -1.44 1.73 21.85
N SER A 52 -1.03 1.43 20.63
CA SER A 52 -1.93 0.95 19.58
C SER A 52 -1.47 -0.40 19.04
N ASP A 53 -2.40 -1.10 18.45
CA ASP A 53 -2.12 -2.31 17.70
C ASP A 53 -1.48 -1.90 16.36
N TRP A 54 -0.22 -2.23 16.23
CA TRP A 54 0.56 -1.91 15.04
C TRP A 54 0.48 -3.06 14.03
N ARG A 55 0.11 -2.76 12.81
CA ARG A 55 0.10 -3.70 11.69
C ARG A 55 1.11 -3.23 10.65
N PRO A 56 2.35 -3.67 10.77
CA PRO A 56 3.36 -3.29 9.78
C PRO A 56 3.05 -3.96 8.45
N GLU A 57 3.38 -3.27 7.37
CA GLU A 57 3.24 -3.77 6.01
C GLU A 57 4.56 -3.60 5.26
N LEU A 58 4.95 -4.60 4.49
CA LEU A 58 6.06 -4.49 3.57
C LEU A 58 5.52 -4.07 2.20
N ALA A 59 5.98 -2.94 1.72
CA ALA A 59 5.56 -2.41 0.42
C ALA A 59 6.50 -2.90 -0.69
N ALA A 60 5.92 -3.39 -1.78
CA ALA A 60 6.63 -3.80 -2.99
C ALA A 60 5.90 -3.33 -4.24
N ILE A 61 6.60 -3.34 -5.37
CA ILE A 61 6.01 -3.20 -6.70
C ILE A 61 5.98 -4.58 -7.33
N GLY A 62 4.83 -4.95 -7.88
CA GLY A 62 4.62 -6.22 -8.55
C GLY A 62 4.08 -6.06 -9.96
N THR A 63 4.11 -7.15 -10.71
CA THR A 63 3.49 -7.26 -12.03
C THR A 63 2.43 -8.33 -11.98
N VAL A 64 1.24 -7.96 -12.42
CA VAL A 64 0.10 -8.87 -12.53
C VAL A 64 0.28 -9.77 -13.74
N LYS A 65 -0.03 -11.04 -13.59
CA LYS A 65 -0.07 -12.05 -14.65
C LYS A 65 -1.34 -12.89 -14.50
N ALA A 66 -1.81 -13.45 -15.60
CA ALA A 66 -2.87 -14.46 -15.53
C ALA A 66 -2.40 -15.68 -14.71
N ALA A 67 -3.32 -16.34 -13.99
CA ALA A 67 -3.00 -17.57 -13.26
C ALA A 67 -2.48 -18.66 -14.22
N GLN A 68 -3.12 -18.77 -15.38
CA GLN A 68 -2.69 -19.60 -16.48
C GLN A 68 -2.70 -18.74 -17.75
N GLY A 69 -1.62 -18.80 -18.54
CA GLY A 69 -1.51 -18.07 -19.78
C GLY A 69 -0.55 -18.79 -20.72
N VAL A 70 -0.98 -18.97 -21.98
CA VAL A 70 -0.20 -19.68 -23.00
C VAL A 70 -0.42 -19.04 -24.35
N ASP A 71 0.63 -19.05 -25.18
CA ASP A 71 0.52 -18.79 -26.60
C ASP A 71 0.16 -20.11 -27.28
N LEU A 72 -1.04 -20.17 -27.85
CA LEU A 72 -1.56 -21.33 -28.55
C LEU A 72 -0.85 -21.48 -29.89
N THR A 73 -0.16 -22.61 -30.08
CA THR A 73 0.59 -22.90 -31.28
C THR A 73 0.13 -24.20 -31.90
N VAL A 74 0.25 -24.33 -33.23
CA VAL A 74 -0.05 -25.57 -33.91
C VAL A 74 1.16 -26.53 -33.87
N GLU A 75 0.86 -27.83 -33.73
CA GLU A 75 1.87 -28.89 -33.76
C GLU A 75 2.17 -29.39 -35.19
N GLY A 76 1.18 -29.31 -36.09
CA GLY A 76 1.31 -29.75 -37.47
C GLY A 76 1.34 -28.60 -38.46
N ALA A 77 2.05 -28.79 -39.59
CA ALA A 77 1.98 -27.86 -40.71
C ALA A 77 0.73 -28.11 -41.56
N GLY A 78 0.10 -27.06 -42.08
CA GLY A 78 -1.05 -27.20 -42.97
C GLY A 78 -1.71 -25.88 -43.37
N ILE A 79 -2.74 -25.97 -44.18
CA ILE A 79 -3.59 -24.82 -44.52
C ILE A 79 -4.70 -24.74 -43.45
N VAL A 80 -4.94 -23.55 -42.95
CA VAL A 80 -6.05 -23.28 -42.02
C VAL A 80 -7.38 -23.46 -42.75
N ARG A 81 -8.19 -24.41 -42.26
CA ARG A 81 -9.54 -24.66 -42.79
C ARG A 81 -10.56 -23.73 -42.17
N SER A 82 -10.55 -23.64 -40.85
CA SER A 82 -11.45 -22.76 -40.10
C SER A 82 -10.80 -22.29 -38.80
N VAL A 83 -11.19 -21.09 -38.39
CA VAL A 83 -10.93 -20.51 -37.06
C VAL A 83 -12.30 -20.45 -36.37
N GLU A 84 -12.42 -21.10 -35.21
CA GLU A 84 -13.71 -21.36 -34.52
C GLU A 84 -13.87 -20.54 -33.26
N PHE A 85 -13.18 -19.41 -33.16
CA PHE A 85 -13.30 -18.48 -32.04
C PHE A 85 -13.28 -17.03 -32.53
N SER A 86 -13.83 -16.15 -31.71
CA SER A 86 -13.78 -14.70 -31.87
C SER A 86 -12.84 -14.05 -30.89
N ALA A 87 -12.37 -12.85 -31.21
CA ALA A 87 -11.51 -12.08 -30.27
C ALA A 87 -12.21 -11.81 -28.94
N ASN A 88 -11.49 -12.02 -27.83
CA ASN A 88 -11.98 -11.83 -26.46
C ASN A 88 -13.13 -12.77 -26.05
N GLU A 89 -13.33 -13.87 -26.76
CA GLU A 89 -14.32 -14.88 -26.41
C GLU A 89 -13.86 -15.71 -25.21
N LYS A 90 -14.79 -16.10 -24.32
CA LYS A 90 -14.54 -17.11 -23.27
C LYS A 90 -14.72 -18.49 -23.88
N VAL A 91 -13.66 -19.30 -23.79
CA VAL A 91 -13.65 -20.67 -24.28
C VAL A 91 -13.49 -21.67 -23.13
N GLU A 92 -14.09 -22.85 -23.28
CA GLU A 92 -13.96 -23.94 -22.32
C GLU A 92 -12.78 -24.85 -22.67
N ALA A 93 -12.23 -25.53 -21.67
CA ALA A 93 -11.20 -26.55 -21.89
C ALA A 93 -11.69 -27.63 -22.84
N GLY A 94 -10.88 -27.96 -23.87
CA GLY A 94 -11.21 -28.92 -24.90
C GLY A 94 -12.01 -28.37 -26.09
N ALA A 95 -12.44 -27.11 -26.05
CA ALA A 95 -13.09 -26.47 -27.20
C ALA A 95 -12.15 -26.44 -28.41
N THR A 96 -12.67 -26.74 -29.58
CA THR A 96 -11.92 -26.62 -30.82
C THR A 96 -11.77 -25.14 -31.19
N LEU A 97 -10.53 -24.73 -31.45
CA LEU A 97 -10.19 -23.33 -31.79
C LEU A 97 -9.82 -23.16 -33.23
N LEU A 98 -9.13 -24.13 -33.79
CA LEU A 98 -8.68 -24.08 -35.18
C LEU A 98 -8.60 -25.47 -35.75
N THR A 99 -9.01 -25.61 -37.00
CA THR A 99 -8.86 -26.85 -37.80
C THR A 99 -7.99 -26.57 -39.02
N LEU A 100 -7.00 -27.43 -39.21
CA LEU A 100 -6.21 -27.49 -40.46
C LEU A 100 -6.87 -28.41 -41.44
N ASP A 101 -6.49 -28.33 -42.72
CA ASP A 101 -6.87 -29.32 -43.70
C ASP A 101 -6.34 -30.70 -43.30
N ASP A 102 -7.24 -31.64 -43.11
CA ASP A 102 -7.02 -32.97 -42.53
C ASP A 102 -7.48 -34.12 -43.45
N GLU A 103 -7.87 -33.80 -44.73
CA GLU A 103 -8.43 -34.80 -45.64
C GLU A 103 -7.47 -35.99 -45.84
N THR A 104 -6.19 -35.71 -46.08
CA THR A 104 -5.16 -36.75 -46.20
C THR A 104 -5.03 -37.60 -44.94
N GLN A 105 -4.98 -36.99 -43.79
CA GLN A 105 -4.80 -37.69 -42.51
C GLN A 105 -6.03 -38.54 -42.14
N ARG A 106 -7.23 -38.06 -42.48
CA ARG A 106 -8.45 -38.88 -42.34
C ARG A 106 -8.41 -40.11 -43.24
N ALA A 107 -7.96 -39.95 -44.50
CA ALA A 107 -7.78 -41.11 -45.41
C ALA A 107 -6.72 -42.09 -44.91
N ASP A 108 -5.62 -41.61 -44.31
CA ASP A 108 -4.57 -42.43 -43.72
C ASP A 108 -5.08 -43.24 -42.51
N VAL A 109 -5.88 -42.61 -41.64
CA VAL A 109 -6.51 -43.29 -40.51
C VAL A 109 -7.46 -44.40 -41.01
N GLU A 110 -8.27 -44.14 -42.00
CA GLU A 110 -9.21 -45.12 -42.55
C GLU A 110 -8.48 -46.28 -43.22
N ALA A 111 -7.38 -46.03 -43.94
CA ALA A 111 -6.55 -47.06 -44.54
C ALA A 111 -5.91 -47.95 -43.41
N ALA A 112 -5.36 -47.32 -42.35
CA ALA A 112 -4.79 -48.03 -41.21
C ALA A 112 -5.84 -48.87 -40.48
N ARG A 113 -7.05 -48.36 -40.27
CA ARG A 113 -8.17 -49.09 -39.64
C ARG A 113 -8.58 -50.33 -40.49
N THR A 114 -8.66 -50.17 -41.80
CA THR A 114 -8.95 -51.27 -42.71
C THR A 114 -7.88 -52.37 -42.63
N GLN A 115 -6.60 -52.00 -42.56
CA GLN A 115 -5.51 -52.94 -42.40
C GLN A 115 -5.54 -53.65 -41.03
N ALA A 116 -5.85 -52.92 -39.97
CA ALA A 116 -5.99 -53.49 -38.62
C ALA A 116 -7.19 -54.49 -38.54
N ALA A 117 -8.30 -54.16 -39.16
CA ALA A 117 -9.47 -55.06 -39.23
C ALA A 117 -9.15 -56.36 -40.01
N LEU A 118 -8.38 -56.29 -41.09
CA LEU A 118 -7.92 -57.44 -41.81
C LEU A 118 -6.97 -58.31 -40.96
N ALA A 119 -6.00 -57.68 -40.28
CA ALA A 119 -5.03 -58.38 -39.40
C ALA A 119 -5.76 -59.05 -38.22
N GLN A 120 -6.73 -58.38 -37.62
CA GLN A 120 -7.57 -58.91 -36.56
C GLN A 120 -8.38 -60.15 -37.03
N THR A 121 -9.00 -60.05 -38.23
CA THR A 121 -9.73 -61.21 -38.83
C THR A 121 -8.82 -62.40 -39.06
N ASN A 122 -7.58 -62.19 -39.49
CA ASN A 122 -6.58 -63.23 -39.69
C ASN A 122 -6.16 -63.87 -38.34
N LEU A 123 -5.97 -63.07 -37.30
CA LEU A 123 -5.68 -63.54 -35.93
C LEU A 123 -6.82 -64.41 -35.42
N ASP A 124 -8.06 -63.97 -35.54
CA ASP A 124 -9.23 -64.73 -35.05
C ASP A 124 -9.40 -66.05 -35.82
N ARG A 125 -9.11 -66.05 -37.10
CA ARG A 125 -9.06 -67.30 -37.87
C ARG A 125 -7.92 -68.22 -37.39
N ALA A 126 -6.72 -67.70 -37.15
CA ALA A 126 -5.60 -68.47 -36.62
C ALA A 126 -5.92 -69.06 -35.24
N ARG A 127 -6.56 -68.29 -34.35
CA ARG A 127 -7.02 -68.74 -33.02
C ARG A 127 -8.01 -69.91 -33.15
N GLN A 128 -8.98 -69.80 -34.06
CA GLN A 128 -9.96 -70.89 -34.30
C GLN A 128 -9.31 -72.14 -34.85
N LEU A 129 -8.33 -72.05 -35.73
CA LEU A 129 -7.56 -73.14 -36.27
C LEU A 129 -6.66 -73.83 -35.22
N SER A 130 -5.97 -73.03 -34.40
CA SER A 130 -5.13 -73.46 -33.32
C SER A 130 -5.98 -74.27 -32.27
N ALA A 131 -7.13 -73.72 -31.89
CA ALA A 131 -8.07 -74.38 -31.00
C ALA A 131 -8.55 -75.77 -31.48
N ARG A 132 -8.52 -76.02 -32.82
CA ARG A 132 -8.82 -77.26 -33.49
C ARG A 132 -7.61 -78.16 -33.70
N GLY A 133 -6.40 -77.76 -33.27
CA GLY A 133 -5.15 -78.46 -33.45
C GLY A 133 -4.61 -78.47 -34.90
N VAL A 134 -5.09 -77.62 -35.78
CA VAL A 134 -4.77 -77.61 -37.22
C VAL A 134 -3.64 -76.68 -37.60
N THR A 135 -3.19 -75.75 -36.72
CA THR A 135 -2.13 -74.81 -37.02
C THR A 135 -1.04 -74.83 -35.95
N ALA A 136 0.22 -74.52 -36.34
CA ALA A 136 1.34 -74.40 -35.41
C ALA A 136 1.26 -73.17 -34.57
N ASP A 137 1.70 -73.20 -33.29
CA ASP A 137 1.70 -72.05 -32.34
C ASP A 137 2.50 -70.85 -32.94
N ALA A 138 3.57 -71.11 -33.66
CA ALA A 138 4.36 -70.06 -34.34
C ALA A 138 3.49 -69.22 -35.35
N ASN A 139 2.50 -69.80 -35.95
CA ASN A 139 1.57 -69.05 -36.88
C ASN A 139 0.62 -68.17 -36.07
N LEU A 140 0.14 -68.65 -34.91
CA LEU A 140 -0.65 -67.83 -33.99
C LEU A 140 0.12 -66.64 -33.44
N ASP A 141 1.39 -66.86 -33.03
CA ASP A 141 2.29 -65.81 -32.55
C ASP A 141 2.57 -64.76 -33.63
N THR A 142 2.78 -65.21 -34.90
CA THR A 142 3.02 -64.30 -36.01
C THR A 142 1.78 -63.47 -36.32
N THR A 143 0.58 -64.07 -36.40
CA THR A 143 -0.66 -63.35 -36.68
C THR A 143 -1.04 -62.41 -35.52
N ALA A 144 -0.79 -62.79 -34.27
CA ALA A 144 -0.94 -61.92 -33.10
C ALA A 144 -0.01 -60.69 -33.11
N SER A 145 1.21 -60.90 -33.54
CA SER A 145 2.22 -59.83 -33.69
C SER A 145 1.84 -58.85 -34.80
N ASN A 146 1.33 -59.40 -35.97
CA ASN A 146 0.88 -58.58 -37.07
C ASN A 146 -0.37 -57.76 -36.68
N ALA A 147 -1.31 -58.33 -35.91
CA ALA A 147 -2.48 -57.59 -35.46
C ALA A 147 -2.08 -56.43 -34.52
N ARG A 148 -1.19 -56.65 -33.56
CA ARG A 148 -0.66 -55.60 -32.71
C ARG A 148 0.10 -54.52 -33.48
N ALA A 149 0.87 -54.89 -34.48
CA ALA A 149 1.58 -53.94 -35.33
C ALA A 149 0.60 -53.05 -36.14
N ALA A 150 -0.50 -53.63 -36.66
CA ALA A 150 -1.53 -52.90 -37.38
C ALA A 150 -2.34 -51.97 -36.46
N GLU A 151 -2.66 -52.38 -35.22
CA GLU A 151 -3.27 -51.51 -34.19
C GLU A 151 -2.37 -50.35 -33.84
N ALA A 152 -1.05 -50.56 -33.66
CA ALA A 152 -0.09 -49.51 -33.42
C ALA A 152 -0.01 -48.49 -34.61
N GLN A 153 -0.20 -48.96 -35.84
CA GLN A 153 -0.27 -48.07 -37.02
C GLN A 153 -1.55 -47.21 -37.01
N VAL A 154 -2.68 -47.71 -36.58
CA VAL A 154 -3.93 -46.95 -36.38
C VAL A 154 -3.66 -45.83 -35.33
N ALA A 155 -3.13 -46.20 -34.16
CA ALA A 155 -2.84 -45.25 -33.09
C ALA A 155 -1.90 -44.13 -33.58
N ARG A 156 -0.89 -44.48 -34.38
CA ARG A 156 0.02 -43.48 -35.00
C ARG A 156 -0.72 -42.55 -35.95
N ALA A 157 -1.54 -43.08 -36.83
CA ALA A 157 -2.30 -42.25 -37.80
C ALA A 157 -3.31 -41.32 -37.08
N GLU A 158 -3.97 -41.81 -36.04
CA GLU A 158 -4.88 -41.02 -35.21
C GLU A 158 -4.13 -39.91 -34.45
N ALA A 159 -2.94 -40.19 -33.93
CA ALA A 159 -2.09 -39.15 -33.29
C ALA A 159 -1.71 -38.05 -34.29
N VAL A 160 -1.36 -38.39 -35.50
CA VAL A 160 -1.07 -37.41 -36.59
C VAL A 160 -2.33 -36.61 -36.93
N LEU A 161 -3.49 -37.25 -37.05
CA LEU A 161 -4.75 -36.54 -37.29
C LEU A 161 -5.08 -35.56 -36.17
N LYS A 162 -4.84 -35.95 -34.92
CA LYS A 162 -5.08 -35.08 -33.76
C LYS A 162 -4.26 -33.77 -33.81
N THR A 163 -3.06 -33.79 -34.40
CA THR A 163 -2.24 -32.57 -34.54
C THR A 163 -2.83 -31.57 -35.56
N ARG A 164 -3.89 -31.94 -36.30
CA ARG A 164 -4.59 -31.06 -37.24
C ARG A 164 -5.66 -30.20 -36.57
N THR A 165 -5.97 -30.44 -35.31
CA THR A 165 -6.97 -29.69 -34.56
C THR A 165 -6.30 -29.06 -33.34
N LEU A 166 -6.42 -27.76 -33.23
CA LEU A 166 -5.99 -27.04 -32.05
C LEU A 166 -7.17 -26.91 -31.09
N VAL A 167 -6.99 -27.37 -29.84
CA VAL A 167 -8.00 -27.29 -28.79
C VAL A 167 -7.50 -26.44 -27.64
N ALA A 168 -8.42 -25.82 -26.90
CA ALA A 168 -8.09 -25.06 -25.69
C ALA A 168 -7.59 -26.01 -24.57
N PRO A 169 -6.37 -25.80 -24.03
CA PRO A 169 -5.83 -26.65 -22.96
C PRO A 169 -6.52 -26.42 -21.60
N PHE A 170 -7.08 -25.24 -21.37
CA PHE A 170 -7.84 -24.85 -20.18
C PHE A 170 -8.91 -23.82 -20.56
N SER A 171 -9.87 -23.59 -19.69
CA SER A 171 -10.91 -22.58 -19.87
C SER A 171 -10.36 -21.18 -19.61
N GLY A 172 -10.67 -20.22 -20.46
CA GLY A 172 -10.15 -18.85 -20.34
C GLY A 172 -10.65 -17.91 -21.43
N THR A 173 -10.09 -16.75 -21.48
CA THR A 173 -10.36 -15.75 -22.53
C THR A 173 -9.28 -15.83 -23.62
N ILE A 174 -9.72 -16.02 -24.87
CA ILE A 174 -8.82 -16.06 -26.01
C ILE A 174 -8.58 -14.65 -26.54
N GLY A 175 -7.34 -14.38 -26.97
CA GLY A 175 -6.93 -13.09 -27.52
C GLY A 175 -7.35 -12.92 -28.99
N LEU A 176 -6.64 -12.03 -29.68
CA LEU A 176 -6.86 -11.78 -31.10
C LEU A 176 -6.34 -12.96 -31.95
N PRO A 177 -7.09 -13.44 -32.96
CA PRO A 177 -6.57 -14.41 -33.90
C PRO A 177 -5.42 -13.78 -34.72
N GLN A 178 -4.32 -14.56 -34.86
CA GLN A 178 -3.12 -14.14 -35.58
C GLN A 178 -2.98 -14.86 -36.92
N VAL A 179 -3.96 -15.69 -37.27
CA VAL A 179 -3.99 -16.48 -38.52
C VAL A 179 -5.36 -16.38 -39.17
N ASP A 180 -5.38 -16.45 -40.48
CA ASP A 180 -6.62 -16.36 -41.28
C ASP A 180 -6.94 -17.71 -41.95
N PRO A 181 -8.23 -18.04 -42.17
CA PRO A 181 -8.63 -19.17 -42.98
C PRO A 181 -8.02 -19.10 -44.38
N GLY A 182 -7.48 -20.20 -44.88
CA GLY A 182 -6.77 -20.32 -46.16
C GLY A 182 -5.26 -20.02 -46.06
N SER A 183 -4.75 -19.52 -44.96
CA SER A 183 -3.31 -19.31 -44.77
C SER A 183 -2.59 -20.65 -44.49
N TYR A 184 -1.34 -20.77 -44.98
CA TYR A 184 -0.48 -21.89 -44.65
C TYR A 184 0.33 -21.55 -43.39
N ILE A 185 0.29 -22.44 -42.40
CA ILE A 185 1.01 -22.28 -41.15
C ILE A 185 1.94 -23.47 -40.86
N ALA A 186 3.06 -23.19 -40.17
CA ALA A 186 4.06 -24.16 -39.78
C ALA A 186 3.97 -24.50 -38.28
N PRO A 187 4.55 -25.64 -37.84
CA PRO A 187 4.63 -25.98 -36.42
C PRO A 187 5.28 -24.85 -35.60
N GLY A 188 4.67 -24.51 -34.46
CA GLY A 188 5.12 -23.41 -33.59
C GLY A 188 4.59 -22.03 -33.98
N THR A 189 3.80 -21.91 -35.07
CA THR A 189 3.11 -20.65 -35.37
C THR A 189 2.08 -20.34 -34.29
N VAL A 190 2.14 -19.13 -33.71
CA VAL A 190 1.18 -18.66 -32.73
C VAL A 190 -0.14 -18.33 -33.43
N VAL A 191 -1.23 -18.92 -32.94
CA VAL A 191 -2.60 -18.71 -33.42
C VAL A 191 -3.31 -17.64 -32.63
N ALA A 192 -3.22 -17.68 -31.32
CA ALA A 192 -3.78 -16.70 -30.39
C ALA A 192 -3.15 -16.91 -29.01
N THR A 193 -3.38 -15.98 -28.10
CA THR A 193 -3.08 -16.15 -26.66
C THR A 193 -4.34 -16.64 -25.95
N LEU A 194 -4.20 -17.53 -24.98
CA LEU A 194 -5.28 -17.96 -24.09
C LEU A 194 -4.87 -17.66 -22.65
N GLN A 195 -5.75 -16.98 -21.90
CA GLN A 195 -5.45 -16.54 -20.54
C GLN A 195 -6.65 -16.75 -19.60
N ASP A 196 -6.38 -17.31 -18.42
CA ASP A 196 -7.34 -17.35 -17.32
C ASP A 196 -7.31 -15.95 -16.64
N LEU A 197 -8.34 -15.15 -16.90
CA LEU A 197 -8.48 -13.81 -16.34
C LEU A 197 -9.33 -13.78 -15.06
N ASP A 198 -9.93 -14.87 -14.65
CA ASP A 198 -10.77 -14.94 -13.45
C ASP A 198 -9.89 -15.00 -12.19
N ARG A 199 -8.72 -15.64 -12.29
CA ARG A 199 -7.68 -15.65 -11.26
C ARG A 199 -6.41 -15.03 -11.77
N MET A 200 -5.79 -14.21 -10.91
CA MET A 200 -4.55 -13.53 -11.25
C MET A 200 -3.46 -13.89 -10.26
N ARG A 201 -2.24 -13.84 -10.73
CA ARG A 201 -1.06 -13.92 -9.88
C ARG A 201 -0.30 -12.60 -9.97
N VAL A 202 0.33 -12.22 -8.89
CA VAL A 202 1.23 -11.08 -8.83
C VAL A 202 2.62 -11.57 -8.48
N ASP A 203 3.58 -11.30 -9.36
CA ASP A 203 4.99 -11.55 -9.11
C ASP A 203 5.62 -10.24 -8.62
N PHE A 204 6.22 -10.24 -7.42
CA PHE A 204 6.86 -9.09 -6.79
C PHE A 204 8.14 -9.50 -6.09
N SER A 205 8.94 -8.50 -5.65
CA SER A 205 10.21 -8.79 -5.00
C SER A 205 10.35 -7.97 -3.72
N LEU A 206 10.92 -8.59 -2.68
CA LEU A 206 11.25 -7.96 -1.40
C LEU A 206 12.72 -8.18 -1.07
N PRO A 207 13.36 -7.31 -0.25
CA PRO A 207 14.72 -7.49 0.23
C PRO A 207 14.90 -8.80 1.04
N GLU A 208 16.08 -9.44 0.94
CA GLU A 208 16.38 -10.70 1.66
C GLU A 208 16.29 -10.55 3.20
N GLN A 209 16.51 -9.35 3.72
CA GLN A 209 16.42 -9.07 5.16
C GLN A 209 15.02 -9.28 5.74
N ASP A 210 13.98 -9.26 4.90
CA ASP A 210 12.60 -9.42 5.32
C ASP A 210 12.14 -10.89 5.29
N LEU A 211 13.02 -11.82 4.85
CA LEU A 211 12.71 -13.24 4.64
C LEU A 211 12.15 -13.93 5.90
N GLU A 212 12.70 -13.61 7.08
CA GLU A 212 12.27 -14.23 8.34
C GLU A 212 10.79 -13.95 8.68
N ASN A 213 10.24 -12.87 8.11
CA ASN A 213 8.87 -12.43 8.36
C ASN A 213 7.90 -12.88 7.26
N LEU A 214 8.36 -13.66 6.26
CA LEU A 214 7.57 -14.05 5.10
C LEU A 214 7.18 -15.53 5.17
N HIS A 215 5.89 -15.81 4.93
CA HIS A 215 5.33 -17.15 4.98
C HIS A 215 4.33 -17.37 3.83
N ILE A 216 4.25 -18.61 3.34
CA ILE A 216 3.20 -19.00 2.41
C ILE A 216 1.84 -18.92 3.13
N GLY A 217 0.80 -18.44 2.46
CA GLY A 217 -0.53 -18.17 3.02
C GLY A 217 -0.66 -16.80 3.71
N GLN A 218 0.41 -15.99 3.70
CA GLN A 218 0.37 -14.64 4.27
C GLN A 218 -0.48 -13.71 3.40
N ALA A 219 -1.33 -12.91 4.04
CA ALA A 219 -2.23 -12.00 3.35
C ALA A 219 -1.45 -10.86 2.65
N ILE A 220 -1.83 -10.60 1.42
CA ILE A 220 -1.34 -9.47 0.65
C ILE A 220 -2.49 -8.57 0.24
N ARG A 221 -2.20 -7.29 0.10
CA ARG A 221 -3.10 -6.29 -0.45
C ARG A 221 -2.48 -5.73 -1.71
N VAL A 222 -3.19 -5.89 -2.82
CA VAL A 222 -2.74 -5.39 -4.14
C VAL A 222 -3.54 -4.15 -4.47
N MET A 223 -2.85 -3.05 -4.70
CA MET A 223 -3.46 -1.75 -5.01
C MET A 223 -3.10 -1.37 -6.43
N VAL A 224 -4.10 -0.97 -7.18
CA VAL A 224 -3.98 -0.46 -8.53
C VAL A 224 -4.39 0.99 -8.54
N ASP A 225 -3.50 1.86 -8.96
CA ASP A 225 -3.81 3.28 -9.18
C ASP A 225 -4.36 3.45 -10.59
N VAL A 226 -5.66 3.60 -10.70
CA VAL A 226 -6.31 3.93 -11.96
C VAL A 226 -6.90 5.33 -11.85
N SER A 227 -6.16 6.32 -12.33
CA SER A 227 -6.56 7.75 -12.34
C SER A 227 -6.92 8.30 -10.95
N ASP A 228 -8.19 8.43 -10.58
CA ASP A 228 -8.64 8.95 -9.28
C ASP A 228 -9.26 7.88 -8.36
N ASP A 229 -9.28 6.60 -8.81
CA ASP A 229 -9.87 5.50 -8.05
C ASP A 229 -8.81 4.42 -7.75
N SER A 230 -8.38 4.33 -6.51
CA SER A 230 -7.48 3.27 -6.06
C SER A 230 -8.29 2.02 -5.71
N ARG A 231 -8.20 0.98 -6.54
CA ARG A 231 -8.83 -0.31 -6.27
C ARG A 231 -7.90 -1.21 -5.50
N THR A 232 -8.47 -1.86 -4.49
CA THR A 232 -7.72 -2.78 -3.62
C THR A 232 -8.25 -4.19 -3.78
N PHE A 233 -7.34 -5.13 -3.99
CA PHE A 233 -7.63 -6.56 -4.09
C PHE A 233 -6.91 -7.29 -2.97
N ALA A 234 -7.61 -8.21 -2.32
CA ALA A 234 -7.04 -9.10 -1.32
C ALA A 234 -6.53 -10.36 -2.00
N GLY A 235 -5.39 -10.85 -1.54
CA GLY A 235 -4.78 -12.08 -2.00
C GLY A 235 -3.90 -12.70 -0.94
N GLU A 236 -3.19 -13.76 -1.28
CA GLU A 236 -2.26 -14.45 -0.39
C GLU A 236 -0.97 -14.83 -1.12
N ILE A 237 0.13 -14.97 -0.37
CA ILE A 237 1.40 -15.47 -0.90
C ILE A 237 1.28 -16.97 -1.13
N THR A 238 1.44 -17.40 -2.39
CA THR A 238 1.40 -18.82 -2.78
C THR A 238 2.77 -19.40 -3.03
N GLY A 239 3.78 -18.57 -3.22
CA GLY A 239 5.15 -19.04 -3.47
C GLY A 239 6.21 -18.04 -3.10
N ILE A 240 7.31 -18.56 -2.60
CA ILE A 240 8.55 -17.83 -2.29
C ILE A 240 9.67 -18.57 -3.03
N ASP A 241 10.41 -17.86 -3.88
CA ASP A 241 11.56 -18.43 -4.58
C ASP A 241 12.67 -18.73 -3.55
N PRO A 242 13.17 -19.97 -3.45
CA PRO A 242 14.23 -20.29 -2.50
C PRO A 242 15.57 -19.62 -2.83
N LYS A 243 15.69 -19.00 -4.01
CA LYS A 243 16.90 -18.35 -4.49
C LYS A 243 16.78 -16.82 -4.40
N VAL A 244 17.70 -16.21 -3.65
CA VAL A 244 17.90 -14.76 -3.66
C VAL A 244 18.72 -14.38 -4.89
N ASP A 245 18.32 -13.33 -5.59
CA ASP A 245 19.08 -12.75 -6.68
C ASP A 245 20.34 -12.08 -6.13
N ALA A 246 21.50 -12.57 -6.52
CA ALA A 246 22.79 -12.13 -5.98
C ALA A 246 23.17 -10.69 -6.35
N ALA A 247 22.63 -10.16 -7.44
CA ALA A 247 22.93 -8.81 -7.92
C ALA A 247 22.07 -7.76 -7.21
N SER A 248 20.78 -8.04 -7.07
CA SER A 248 19.83 -7.11 -6.47
C SER A 248 19.57 -7.34 -4.98
N ARG A 249 19.97 -8.49 -4.43
CA ARG A 249 19.65 -8.92 -3.06
C ARG A 249 18.14 -8.97 -2.78
N MET A 250 17.39 -9.30 -3.82
CA MET A 250 15.92 -9.38 -3.76
C MET A 250 15.46 -10.84 -3.81
N LEU A 251 14.42 -11.12 -3.06
CA LEU A 251 13.69 -12.37 -3.03
C LEU A 251 12.44 -12.22 -3.89
N LYS A 252 12.20 -13.17 -4.80
CA LYS A 252 11.00 -13.19 -5.63
C LYS A 252 9.88 -13.92 -4.91
N LEU A 253 8.70 -13.28 -4.90
CA LEU A 253 7.49 -13.81 -4.31
C LEU A 253 6.38 -13.85 -5.36
N ARG A 254 5.46 -14.76 -5.15
CA ARG A 254 4.23 -14.89 -5.93
C ARG A 254 3.04 -14.89 -5.00
N GLY A 255 2.09 -14.02 -5.29
CA GLY A 255 0.78 -14.03 -4.68
C GLY A 255 -0.31 -14.39 -5.68
N GLU A 256 -1.42 -14.92 -5.19
CA GLU A 256 -2.63 -15.16 -5.97
C GLU A 256 -3.79 -14.35 -5.43
N LEU A 257 -4.65 -13.89 -6.33
CA LEU A 257 -5.82 -13.08 -6.02
C LEU A 257 -6.92 -13.32 -7.05
N GLU A 258 -8.16 -13.09 -6.64
CA GLU A 258 -9.32 -13.14 -7.54
C GLU A 258 -9.47 -11.80 -8.28
N ASN A 259 -9.79 -11.87 -9.56
CA ASN A 259 -10.03 -10.72 -10.42
C ASN A 259 -11.52 -10.46 -10.59
N ALA A 260 -12.22 -10.22 -9.49
CA ALA A 260 -13.64 -9.91 -9.52
C ALA A 260 -13.91 -8.67 -10.39
N GLY A 261 -14.72 -8.86 -11.45
CA GLY A 261 -15.09 -7.79 -12.37
C GLY A 261 -14.07 -7.46 -13.45
N GLY A 262 -12.97 -8.25 -13.62
CA GLY A 262 -12.00 -8.09 -14.71
C GLY A 262 -11.19 -6.79 -14.68
N ALA A 263 -11.01 -6.22 -13.49
CA ALA A 263 -10.34 -4.92 -13.34
C ALA A 263 -8.81 -4.99 -13.44
N LEU A 264 -8.24 -6.18 -13.22
CA LEU A 264 -6.81 -6.43 -13.37
C LEU A 264 -6.52 -6.96 -14.77
N THR A 265 -5.51 -6.38 -15.40
CA THR A 265 -5.05 -6.81 -16.72
C THR A 265 -3.64 -7.40 -16.61
N PRO A 266 -3.36 -8.57 -17.24
CA PRO A 266 -2.01 -9.11 -17.29
C PRO A 266 -1.01 -8.11 -17.86
N GLY A 267 0.18 -8.02 -17.24
CA GLY A 267 1.21 -7.04 -17.59
C GLY A 267 1.13 -5.72 -16.81
N GLN A 268 0.05 -5.48 -16.06
CA GLN A 268 -0.12 -4.26 -15.28
C GLN A 268 0.81 -4.23 -14.06
N PHE A 269 1.37 -3.06 -13.77
CA PHE A 269 2.12 -2.81 -12.53
C PHE A 269 1.16 -2.47 -11.39
N VAL A 270 1.47 -3.00 -10.23
CA VAL A 270 0.64 -2.85 -9.02
C VAL A 270 1.52 -2.62 -7.79
N ARG A 271 0.97 -1.93 -6.79
CA ARG A 271 1.57 -1.86 -5.47
C ARG A 271 1.06 -3.03 -4.63
N VAL A 272 1.99 -3.74 -4.00
CA VAL A 272 1.71 -4.88 -3.14
C VAL A 272 2.11 -4.51 -1.72
N ALA A 273 1.19 -4.65 -0.77
CA ALA A 273 1.44 -4.54 0.65
C ALA A 273 1.30 -5.92 1.28
N VAL A 274 2.38 -6.43 1.83
CA VAL A 274 2.40 -7.72 2.56
C VAL A 274 2.13 -7.44 4.03
N ALA A 275 1.05 -7.99 4.58
CA ALA A 275 0.70 -7.81 5.98
C ALA A 275 1.65 -8.61 6.87
N LEU A 276 2.31 -7.95 7.82
CA LEU A 276 3.12 -8.60 8.85
C LEU A 276 2.27 -8.91 10.10
N PRO A 277 2.76 -9.78 11.00
CA PRO A 277 2.09 -10.05 12.26
C PRO A 277 1.80 -8.77 13.03
N GLN A 278 0.63 -8.71 13.68
CA GLN A 278 0.23 -7.58 14.50
C GLN A 278 1.10 -7.52 15.76
N GLU A 279 1.61 -6.33 16.06
CA GLU A 279 2.38 -6.03 17.26
C GLU A 279 1.52 -5.18 18.18
N ALA A 280 1.35 -5.61 19.43
CA ALA A 280 0.59 -4.88 20.44
C ALA A 280 1.48 -3.90 21.20
N GLY A 281 0.91 -2.77 21.61
CA GLY A 281 1.58 -1.85 22.52
C GLY A 281 2.61 -0.92 21.87
N VAL A 282 2.61 -0.78 20.57
CA VAL A 282 3.50 0.13 19.84
C VAL A 282 2.99 1.57 19.97
N LEU A 283 3.89 2.51 20.29
CA LEU A 283 3.57 3.94 20.27
C LEU A 283 3.66 4.46 18.84
N ALA A 284 2.52 4.72 18.23
CA ALA A 284 2.43 5.24 16.88
C ALA A 284 1.76 6.61 16.85
N LEU A 285 2.32 7.52 16.07
CA LEU A 285 1.81 8.88 15.89
C LEU A 285 1.42 9.12 14.43
N PRO A 286 0.42 9.95 14.16
CA PRO A 286 0.19 10.44 12.81
C PRO A 286 1.45 11.10 12.23
N GLN A 287 1.73 10.83 10.98
CA GLN A 287 2.90 11.38 10.29
C GLN A 287 2.94 12.92 10.33
N THR A 288 1.75 13.54 10.40
CA THR A 288 1.58 14.99 10.54
C THR A 288 2.07 15.55 11.86
N ALA A 289 2.13 14.75 12.93
CA ALA A 289 2.61 15.17 14.25
C ALA A 289 4.14 15.19 14.38
N VAL A 290 4.84 14.51 13.47
CA VAL A 290 6.31 14.42 13.48
C VAL A 290 6.90 15.43 12.52
N MET A 291 7.81 16.25 13.02
CA MET A 291 8.53 17.25 12.23
C MET A 291 10.00 16.85 12.08
N SER A 292 10.54 17.02 10.88
CA SER A 292 11.95 16.76 10.59
C SER A 292 12.75 18.05 10.54
N SER A 293 13.92 18.07 11.18
CA SER A 293 14.87 19.18 11.13
C SER A 293 16.27 18.71 10.82
N LEU A 294 17.20 19.63 10.64
CA LEU A 294 18.63 19.32 10.45
C LEU A 294 19.24 18.56 11.66
N TYR A 295 18.62 18.67 12.83
CA TYR A 295 19.10 18.07 14.08
C TYR A 295 18.41 16.74 14.41
N GLY A 296 17.43 16.32 13.62
CA GLY A 296 16.66 15.11 13.82
C GLY A 296 15.14 15.34 13.79
N ASP A 297 14.42 14.26 13.98
CA ASP A 297 12.97 14.29 14.05
C ASP A 297 12.52 14.67 15.46
N PHE A 298 11.46 15.47 15.55
CA PHE A 298 10.93 15.94 16.83
C PHE A 298 9.39 16.09 16.78
N VAL A 299 8.80 16.15 17.94
CA VAL A 299 7.40 16.45 18.16
C VAL A 299 7.24 17.58 19.17
N TYR A 300 6.10 18.25 19.16
CA TYR A 300 5.74 19.18 20.22
C TYR A 300 4.82 18.51 21.22
N VAL A 301 5.30 18.40 22.48
CA VAL A 301 4.51 17.89 23.60
C VAL A 301 3.91 19.06 24.36
N VAL A 302 2.61 19.02 24.61
CA VAL A 302 1.92 20.02 25.42
C VAL A 302 2.11 19.68 26.89
N ARG A 303 2.60 20.63 27.66
CA ARG A 303 2.78 20.51 29.11
C ARG A 303 2.18 21.70 29.85
N GLU A 304 1.77 21.47 31.05
CA GLU A 304 1.39 22.57 31.94
C GLU A 304 2.64 23.36 32.34
N ARG A 305 2.62 24.65 32.09
CA ARG A 305 3.68 25.54 32.55
C ARG A 305 3.55 25.73 34.07
N ALA A 306 4.63 25.44 34.79
CA ALA A 306 4.65 25.80 36.20
C ALA A 306 4.36 27.30 36.37
N PRO A 307 3.47 27.70 37.28
CA PRO A 307 3.17 29.09 37.53
C PRO A 307 4.47 29.84 37.82
N ARG A 308 4.83 30.80 36.98
CA ARG A 308 6.01 31.65 37.23
C ARG A 308 5.72 32.39 38.54
N PRO A 309 6.53 32.28 39.56
CA PRO A 309 6.34 33.09 40.74
C PRO A 309 6.27 34.56 40.30
N PRO A 310 5.30 35.34 40.83
CA PRO A 310 5.20 36.73 40.49
C PRO A 310 6.57 37.37 40.78
N ALA A 311 7.07 38.16 39.80
CA ALA A 311 8.33 38.87 40.01
C ALA A 311 8.20 39.65 41.34
N PRO A 312 9.17 39.54 42.26
CA PRO A 312 9.05 40.27 43.52
C PRO A 312 8.80 41.73 43.24
N PRO A 313 7.85 42.37 43.91
CA PRO A 313 7.58 43.80 43.69
C PRO A 313 8.89 44.54 43.93
N ARG A 314 9.41 45.20 42.92
CA ARG A 314 10.61 46.02 43.05
C ARG A 314 10.29 47.15 44.02
N ASP A 315 11.09 47.26 45.07
CA ASP A 315 10.93 48.32 46.07
C ASP A 315 10.99 49.66 45.31
N PRO A 316 10.00 50.55 45.44
CA PRO A 316 10.06 51.90 44.85
C PRO A 316 11.28 52.71 45.23
N ALA A 317 11.94 52.34 46.37
CA ALA A 317 13.17 52.95 46.82
C ALA A 317 14.43 52.52 46.04
N GLU A 318 14.40 51.31 45.43
CA GLU A 318 15.50 50.82 44.59
C GLU A 318 15.35 51.12 43.11
N MET A 319 14.23 51.73 42.70
CA MET A 319 14.01 52.12 41.31
C MET A 319 14.79 53.37 40.98
N ASP A 320 15.63 53.27 39.95
CA ASP A 320 16.34 54.45 39.39
C ASP A 320 15.31 55.49 38.90
N LEU A 321 15.71 56.79 38.94
CA LEU A 321 14.83 57.91 38.53
C LEU A 321 14.15 57.69 37.17
N LEU A 322 14.87 57.05 36.27
CA LEU A 322 14.36 56.75 34.93
C LEU A 322 13.30 55.64 34.94
N ASP A 323 13.41 54.65 35.79
CA ASP A 323 12.41 53.58 35.98
C ASP A 323 11.12 54.14 36.59
N ARG A 324 11.20 55.10 37.50
CA ARG A 324 10.03 55.82 38.07
C ARG A 324 9.33 56.70 37.07
N ILE A 325 10.08 57.37 36.18
CA ILE A 325 9.50 58.16 35.11
C ILE A 325 8.80 57.23 34.08
N ALA A 326 9.42 56.13 33.69
CA ALA A 326 8.86 55.15 32.76
C ALA A 326 7.57 54.50 33.32
N ALA A 327 7.57 54.13 34.60
CA ALA A 327 6.39 53.55 35.30
C ALA A 327 5.22 54.58 35.32
N ARG A 328 5.50 55.85 35.57
CA ARG A 328 4.49 56.91 35.60
C ARG A 328 3.90 57.27 34.22
N MET A 329 4.71 57.12 33.17
CA MET A 329 4.23 57.28 31.80
C MET A 329 3.33 56.13 31.35
N MET A 330 3.47 54.93 31.92
CA MET A 330 2.68 53.75 31.60
C MET A 330 1.45 53.55 32.49
N GLU A 331 1.26 54.35 33.54
CA GLU A 331 0.18 54.23 34.52
C GLU A 331 -1.24 54.35 33.92
N GLY A 332 -1.36 54.79 32.67
CA GLY A 332 -2.61 54.84 31.91
C GLY A 332 -2.85 53.67 30.93
N SER A 333 -1.88 52.74 30.77
CA SER A 333 -1.93 51.69 29.78
C SER A 333 -1.95 50.26 30.39
N ALA A 334 -2.01 50.13 31.72
CA ALA A 334 -2.10 48.85 32.36
C ALA A 334 -3.50 48.26 32.14
N PRO A 335 -3.62 47.00 31.68
CA PRO A 335 -4.89 46.29 31.70
C PRO A 335 -5.42 46.19 33.15
N PRO A 336 -6.76 46.21 33.37
CA PRO A 336 -7.31 46.05 34.70
C PRO A 336 -6.85 44.76 35.33
N PRO A 337 -6.57 44.74 36.66
CA PRO A 337 -6.21 43.51 37.36
C PRO A 337 -7.33 42.46 37.12
N PRO A 338 -6.96 41.18 36.92
CA PRO A 338 -7.96 40.13 36.78
C PRO A 338 -8.84 40.12 38.02
N ALA A 339 -10.18 40.02 37.81
CA ALA A 339 -11.15 39.92 38.88
C ALA A 339 -10.79 38.74 39.81
N ASP A 340 -10.65 39.03 41.09
CA ASP A 340 -10.39 38.05 42.13
C ASP A 340 -11.46 36.94 42.07
N ASP A 341 -11.04 35.67 42.21
CA ASP A 341 -11.80 34.42 42.40
C ASP A 341 -11.95 33.43 41.22
N VAL A 342 -11.25 33.56 40.12
CA VAL A 342 -11.14 32.40 39.24
C VAL A 342 -9.68 31.93 39.29
N PRO A 343 -9.39 30.69 39.71
CA PRO A 343 -8.01 30.18 39.62
C PRO A 343 -7.54 30.31 38.16
N PRO A 344 -6.36 30.89 37.92
CA PRO A 344 -5.86 31.06 36.57
C PRO A 344 -5.86 29.70 35.85
N ALA A 345 -6.52 29.64 34.71
CA ALA A 345 -6.51 28.43 33.88
C ALA A 345 -5.04 27.99 33.67
N PRO A 346 -4.74 26.68 33.73
CA PRO A 346 -3.39 26.20 33.55
C PRO A 346 -2.84 26.69 32.22
N VAL A 347 -1.72 27.40 32.28
CA VAL A 347 -1.06 27.88 31.07
C VAL A 347 -0.36 26.70 30.43
N LEU A 348 -0.83 26.33 29.23
CA LEU A 348 -0.22 25.26 28.45
C LEU A 348 0.92 25.82 27.58
N GLU A 349 2.05 25.15 27.60
CA GLU A 349 3.19 25.42 26.72
C GLU A 349 3.59 24.21 25.92
N VAL A 350 4.19 24.43 24.76
CA VAL A 350 4.75 23.34 23.94
C VAL A 350 6.22 23.19 24.19
N VAL A 351 6.64 21.95 24.39
CA VAL A 351 8.05 21.58 24.54
C VAL A 351 8.45 20.74 23.34
N GLN A 352 9.52 21.16 22.66
CA GLN A 352 10.11 20.39 21.58
C GLN A 352 10.86 19.19 22.15
N VAL A 353 10.44 17.99 21.74
CA VAL A 353 11.03 16.73 22.17
C VAL A 353 11.54 15.98 20.95
N PHE A 354 12.85 15.72 20.91
CA PHE A 354 13.45 14.91 19.85
C PHE A 354 13.06 13.46 20.02
N VAL A 355 12.68 12.83 18.91
CA VAL A 355 12.20 11.45 18.88
C VAL A 355 12.97 10.66 17.84
N GLN A 356 13.12 9.38 18.11
CA GLN A 356 13.62 8.45 17.12
C GLN A 356 12.44 7.79 16.43
N VAL A 357 12.30 8.03 15.13
CA VAL A 357 11.23 7.43 14.32
C VAL A 357 11.66 6.05 13.83
N GLY A 358 10.74 5.11 13.90
CA GLY A 358 10.88 3.76 13.41
C GLY A 358 10.14 3.54 12.09
N ARG A 359 9.41 2.44 12.04
CA ARG A 359 8.65 2.00 10.85
C ARG A 359 7.44 2.90 10.59
N ARG A 360 6.98 2.91 9.33
CA ARG A 360 5.80 3.67 8.90
C ARG A 360 4.77 2.72 8.30
N SER A 361 3.51 2.88 8.66
CA SER A 361 2.40 2.10 8.13
C SER A 361 1.09 2.87 8.25
N GLY A 362 0.25 2.88 7.20
CA GLY A 362 -1.10 3.45 7.25
C GLY A 362 -1.19 4.92 7.62
N GLY A 363 -0.18 5.75 7.31
CA GLY A 363 -0.13 7.17 7.72
C GLY A 363 0.33 7.41 9.15
N LEU A 364 0.69 6.35 9.87
CA LEU A 364 1.27 6.38 11.20
C LEU A 364 2.78 6.15 11.14
N VAL A 365 3.48 6.68 12.13
CA VAL A 365 4.93 6.51 12.33
C VAL A 365 5.14 5.96 13.74
N GLU A 366 5.89 4.88 13.82
CA GLU A 366 6.35 4.32 15.09
C GLU A 366 7.35 5.26 15.76
N VAL A 367 7.21 5.48 17.06
CA VAL A 367 8.20 6.20 17.87
C VAL A 367 8.93 5.19 18.73
N VAL A 368 10.26 5.15 18.55
CA VAL A 368 11.14 4.22 19.25
C VAL A 368 11.78 4.92 20.44
N GLY A 369 11.83 4.27 21.61
CA GLY A 369 12.44 4.77 22.82
C GLY A 369 11.44 5.33 23.83
N ASP A 370 11.95 5.78 25.00
CA ASP A 370 11.16 6.20 26.17
C ASP A 370 10.96 7.73 26.25
N THR A 371 11.22 8.45 25.17
CA THR A 371 11.19 9.92 25.14
C THR A 371 9.77 10.43 25.27
N ILE A 372 8.79 9.69 24.73
CA ILE A 372 7.36 9.96 24.79
C ILE A 372 6.70 8.84 25.57
N LYS A 373 5.75 9.21 26.43
CA LYS A 373 5.02 8.27 27.26
C LYS A 373 3.55 8.18 26.88
N PRO A 374 2.91 7.04 27.12
CA PRO A 374 1.45 6.96 27.04
C PRO A 374 0.81 8.03 27.93
N GLY A 375 -0.15 8.75 27.38
CA GLY A 375 -0.82 9.88 28.04
C GLY A 375 -0.26 11.26 27.69
N ASP A 376 0.91 11.37 27.08
CA ASP A 376 1.43 12.65 26.59
C ASP A 376 0.51 13.23 25.50
N GLN A 377 0.29 14.55 25.55
CA GLN A 377 -0.45 15.27 24.52
C GLN A 377 0.51 15.85 23.49
N ILE A 378 0.37 15.42 22.24
CA ILE A 378 1.24 15.83 21.12
C ILE A 378 0.45 16.67 20.15
N VAL A 379 1.06 17.76 19.67
CA VAL A 379 0.47 18.62 18.65
C VAL A 379 0.42 17.88 17.32
N SER A 380 -0.77 17.73 16.76
CA SER A 380 -1.01 17.10 15.45
C SER A 380 -1.23 18.11 14.31
N SER A 381 -1.63 19.35 14.65
CA SER A 381 -1.84 20.44 13.68
C SER A 381 -1.50 21.79 14.30
N GLY A 382 -1.02 22.73 13.45
CA GLY A 382 -0.62 24.06 13.89
C GLY A 382 0.89 24.20 14.20
N GLN A 383 1.66 23.14 14.15
CA GLN A 383 3.05 23.05 14.57
C GLN A 383 4.03 23.98 13.82
N ASN A 384 3.73 24.34 12.56
CA ASN A 384 4.62 25.17 11.71
C ASN A 384 4.82 26.61 12.24
N ARG A 385 4.00 27.05 13.18
CA ARG A 385 4.03 28.38 13.77
C ARG A 385 4.50 28.38 15.21
N LEU A 386 4.89 27.21 15.73
CA LEU A 386 5.26 27.04 17.13
C LEU A 386 6.78 27.19 17.32
N ALA A 387 7.13 27.79 18.44
CA ALA A 387 8.49 27.79 18.96
C ALA A 387 8.52 27.07 20.31
N ASN A 388 9.69 26.52 20.66
CA ASN A 388 9.86 25.84 21.94
C ASN A 388 9.54 26.78 23.13
N GLY A 389 8.70 26.36 24.07
CA GLY A 389 8.24 27.15 25.21
C GLY A 389 7.10 28.14 24.91
N GLN A 390 6.51 28.10 23.71
CA GLN A 390 5.40 28.97 23.34
C GLN A 390 4.09 28.53 23.98
N GLN A 391 3.29 29.52 24.40
CA GLN A 391 1.95 29.26 24.95
C GLN A 391 0.97 28.83 23.86
N VAL A 392 0.18 27.82 24.17
CA VAL A 392 -0.83 27.26 23.25
C VAL A 392 -2.18 27.14 23.91
N ASN A 393 -3.21 27.21 23.08
CA ASN A 393 -4.57 26.81 23.45
C ASN A 393 -4.95 25.57 22.66
N VAL A 394 -5.33 24.51 23.36
CA VAL A 394 -5.75 23.26 22.72
C VAL A 394 -7.19 23.43 22.23
N ASP A 395 -7.33 23.39 20.91
CA ASP A 395 -8.64 23.42 20.24
C ASP A 395 -8.77 22.18 19.34
N ASN A 396 -9.45 21.17 19.86
CA ASN A 396 -9.73 19.93 19.16
C ASN A 396 -11.06 19.95 18.39
N SER A 397 -11.71 21.12 18.28
CA SER A 397 -12.97 21.28 17.52
C SER A 397 -12.73 21.22 15.99
N VAL A 398 -11.50 21.52 15.55
CA VAL A 398 -11.10 21.47 14.15
C VAL A 398 -10.22 20.24 13.94
N THR A 399 -10.81 19.16 13.47
CA THR A 399 -10.07 17.98 12.99
C THR A 399 -9.50 18.27 11.60
N PRO A 400 -8.20 18.10 11.38
CA PRO A 400 -7.66 18.12 10.01
C PRO A 400 -8.25 16.95 9.24
N ASP A 401 -8.93 17.27 8.17
CA ASP A 401 -9.52 16.41 7.14
C ASP A 401 -9.53 14.88 7.30
N GLY A 402 -10.73 14.32 7.40
CA GLY A 402 -11.15 13.15 6.62
C GLY A 402 -10.87 11.77 7.19
N GLN A 403 -10.49 11.59 8.47
CA GLN A 403 -10.57 10.27 9.11
C GLN A 403 -11.49 10.34 10.33
N GLY A 404 -12.79 10.10 10.08
CA GLY A 404 -13.74 9.84 11.12
C GLY A 404 -13.25 8.71 12.01
N GLN A 405 -12.86 9.05 13.25
CA GLN A 405 -12.73 8.06 14.29
C GLN A 405 -14.11 7.41 14.48
N THR A 406 -14.24 6.17 13.98
CA THR A 406 -15.27 5.27 14.51
C THR A 406 -14.94 5.03 15.97
N ALA A 407 -15.70 5.71 16.83
CA ALA A 407 -15.74 5.41 18.26
C ALA A 407 -16.09 3.93 18.45
N PRO A 408 -15.46 3.20 19.39
CA PRO A 408 -15.85 1.84 19.69
C PRO A 408 -17.27 1.83 20.21
N ALA A 409 -18.17 1.15 19.49
CA ALA A 409 -19.52 0.82 19.95
C ALA A 409 -19.41 -0.14 21.16
N GLY A 410 -19.72 0.37 22.33
CA GLY A 410 -19.73 -0.41 23.57
C GLY A 410 -20.50 0.30 24.67
N ALA A 411 -21.83 0.27 24.59
CA ALA A 411 -22.72 0.24 25.76
C ALA A 411 -24.14 -0.03 25.29
N VAL A 412 -24.50 -1.30 25.33
CA VAL A 412 -25.89 -1.76 25.35
C VAL A 412 -26.48 -1.32 26.67
N GLN A 413 -27.47 -0.43 26.66
CA GLN A 413 -28.44 -0.28 27.75
C GLN A 413 -29.79 -0.69 27.22
N GLY A 414 -30.29 -1.82 27.72
CA GLY A 414 -31.66 -2.24 27.61
C GLY A 414 -32.55 -1.40 28.51
N ALA A 415 -33.75 -1.10 28.01
CA ALA A 415 -34.98 -0.85 28.76
C ALA A 415 -36.10 -0.97 27.70
N ASP A 416 -36.80 -2.04 27.70
CA ASP A 416 -38.08 -2.34 28.29
C ASP A 416 -39.21 -1.40 27.85
N GLY A 417 -40.26 -2.03 27.30
CA GLY A 417 -41.68 -1.74 27.54
C GLY A 417 -42.38 -0.74 26.65
N GLY A 418 -43.38 -1.22 25.96
CA GLY A 418 -44.50 -0.37 25.61
C GLY A 418 -45.22 -0.70 24.30
N GLN A 419 -46.11 -1.61 24.39
CA GLN A 419 -47.29 -1.91 23.57
C GLN A 419 -48.08 -0.66 23.14
N SER A 420 -48.53 -0.57 21.90
CA SER A 420 -49.97 -0.49 21.57
C SER A 420 -50.19 -0.12 20.09
N ASP A 421 -50.94 -0.99 19.43
CA ASP A 421 -52.16 -0.82 18.65
C ASP A 421 -52.33 0.41 17.72
N GLY A 422 -52.83 0.07 16.54
CA GLY A 422 -53.74 0.91 15.78
C GLY A 422 -53.50 0.97 14.29
N ALA A 423 -54.00 0.01 13.54
CA ALA A 423 -55.03 0.05 12.51
C ALA A 423 -55.04 1.21 11.47
N SER A 424 -55.23 0.73 10.24
CA SER A 424 -56.00 1.37 9.14
C SER A 424 -55.28 2.36 8.22
N GLY A 425 -55.36 1.98 6.95
CA GLY A 425 -55.23 2.84 5.80
C GLY A 425 -54.56 2.20 4.63
#